data_0a80ee52dda5377ae42ca34888d65f70
#
_entry.id   0a80ee52dda5377ae42ca34888d65f70
#
_cell.length_a   1.000
_cell.length_b   1.000
_cell.length_c   1.000
_cell.angle_alpha   90.00
_cell.angle_beta   90.00
_cell.angle_gamma   90.00
#
_symmetry.space_group_name_H-M   'P 1'
#
loop_
_entity.id
_entity.type
_entity.pdbx_description
1 polymer ?
#
loop_
_entity_poly.entity_id
_entity_poly.type
_entity_poly.pdbx_seq_one_letter_code
_entity_poly.pdbx_strand_id
1 'polypeptide(L)'
;YCGSGISYDCILQAMKNGNSIVTNGPISIIQAQNDNGRIARIGEEVAGKKFKIIISSKSTDEFGDIKEVNIYRGDLINKVEQVDKIHLPEKLKSTSETIYNDFVYNIEPKNPCYVRLEVTSVSGDKKYNCLTNPIWLKVKS
;
A
#
# COMPACT_ATOMS: atom_id res chain seq x y z
N TYR A 1 4.81 -11.14 -4.02
CA TYR A 1 4.26 -11.37 -5.37
C TYR A 1 5.17 -12.32 -6.16
N CYS A 2 4.62 -13.45 -6.57
CA CYS A 2 5.30 -14.45 -7.40
C CYS A 2 4.76 -14.35 -8.83
N GLY A 3 5.58 -13.90 -9.78
CA GLY A 3 5.12 -13.59 -11.15
C GLY A 3 4.78 -14.81 -12.03
N SER A 4 5.42 -15.97 -11.79
CA SER A 4 5.34 -17.14 -12.69
C SER A 4 4.88 -18.44 -12.00
N GLY A 5 4.18 -18.33 -10.89
CA GLY A 5 3.72 -19.46 -10.08
C GLY A 5 4.35 -19.49 -8.70
N ILE A 6 3.73 -20.22 -7.78
CA ILE A 6 4.16 -20.29 -6.38
C ILE A 6 5.21 -21.40 -6.26
N SER A 7 6.44 -21.05 -5.91
CA SER A 7 7.52 -21.96 -5.55
C SER A 7 8.20 -21.48 -4.25
N TYR A 8 8.92 -22.37 -3.58
CA TYR A 8 9.69 -22.04 -2.39
C TYR A 8 10.68 -20.88 -2.65
N ASP A 9 11.42 -20.95 -3.75
CA ASP A 9 12.41 -19.91 -4.11
C ASP A 9 11.73 -18.57 -4.41
N CYS A 10 10.57 -18.59 -5.06
CA CYS A 10 9.79 -17.37 -5.33
C CYS A 10 9.32 -16.71 -4.02
N ILE A 11 8.85 -17.50 -3.05
CA ILE A 11 8.43 -16.97 -1.75
C ILE A 11 9.62 -16.38 -1.01
N LEU A 12 10.75 -17.10 -0.94
CA LEU A 12 11.97 -16.60 -0.30
C LEU A 12 12.47 -15.30 -0.95
N GLN A 13 12.45 -15.23 -2.28
CA GLN A 13 12.87 -14.03 -3.01
C GLN A 13 11.93 -12.86 -2.74
N ALA A 14 10.62 -13.09 -2.73
CA ALA A 14 9.64 -12.06 -2.39
C ALA A 14 9.87 -11.51 -0.96
N MET A 15 10.14 -12.38 0.01
CA MET A 15 10.44 -11.96 1.38
C MET A 15 11.75 -11.16 1.46
N LYS A 16 12.82 -11.63 0.81
CA LYS A 16 14.12 -10.93 0.77
C LYS A 16 14.02 -9.54 0.13
N ASN A 17 13.20 -9.40 -0.90
CA ASN A 17 12.99 -8.15 -1.60
C ASN A 17 11.96 -7.22 -0.91
N GLY A 18 11.34 -7.66 0.19
CA GLY A 18 10.28 -6.89 0.84
C GLY A 18 8.96 -6.83 0.06
N ASN A 19 8.76 -7.71 -0.94
CA ASN A 19 7.52 -7.80 -1.72
C ASN A 19 6.43 -8.55 -0.94
N SER A 20 6.16 -8.12 0.27
CA SER A 20 5.24 -8.79 1.21
C SER A 20 4.38 -7.80 1.98
N ILE A 21 3.23 -8.31 2.40
CA ILE A 21 2.31 -7.65 3.33
C ILE A 21 2.12 -8.56 4.55
N VAL A 22 1.74 -7.95 5.68
CA VAL A 22 1.31 -8.68 6.88
C VAL A 22 -0.15 -8.33 7.13
N THR A 23 -0.99 -9.36 7.22
CA THR A 23 -2.42 -9.16 7.45
C THR A 23 -3.02 -10.26 8.32
N ASN A 24 -4.05 -9.90 9.07
CA ASN A 24 -4.94 -10.84 9.77
C ASN A 24 -6.40 -10.70 9.31
N GLY A 25 -6.63 -10.04 8.17
CA GLY A 25 -7.98 -9.85 7.60
C GLY A 25 -7.97 -9.17 6.24
N PRO A 26 -8.05 -7.84 6.17
CA PRO A 26 -8.10 -7.10 4.90
C PRO A 26 -6.78 -7.26 4.12
N ILE A 27 -6.86 -7.14 2.79
CA ILE A 27 -5.69 -7.14 1.91
C ILE A 27 -5.60 -5.76 1.25
N SER A 28 -4.42 -5.16 1.28
CA SER A 28 -4.16 -3.91 0.59
C SER A 28 -2.88 -3.97 -0.22
N ILE A 29 -2.95 -3.45 -1.44
CA ILE A 29 -1.84 -3.34 -2.37
C ILE A 29 -1.60 -1.86 -2.65
N ILE A 30 -0.34 -1.47 -2.66
CA ILE A 30 0.12 -0.12 -3.00
C ILE A 30 1.09 -0.20 -4.17
N GLN A 31 0.99 0.75 -5.07
CA GLN A 31 1.91 0.98 -6.17
C GLN A 31 2.26 2.47 -6.23
N ALA A 32 3.47 2.80 -6.67
CA ALA A 32 3.89 4.16 -6.93
C ALA A 32 4.26 4.33 -8.41
N GLN A 33 3.59 5.24 -9.10
CA GLN A 33 3.90 5.60 -10.48
C GLN A 33 4.56 6.97 -10.51
N ASN A 34 5.71 7.08 -11.16
CA ASN A 34 6.38 8.38 -11.35
C ASN A 34 5.81 9.16 -12.55
N ASP A 35 6.31 10.38 -12.72
CA ASP A 35 6.00 11.31 -13.82
C ASP A 35 6.31 10.76 -15.22
N ASN A 36 7.17 9.75 -15.36
CA ASN A 36 7.49 9.06 -16.61
C ASN A 36 6.67 7.78 -16.84
N GLY A 37 5.68 7.50 -15.98
CA GLY A 37 4.82 6.33 -16.08
C GLY A 37 5.44 5.02 -15.54
N ARG A 38 6.67 5.04 -15.00
CA ARG A 38 7.29 3.86 -14.38
C ARG A 38 6.58 3.55 -13.06
N ILE A 39 6.24 2.29 -12.87
CA ILE A 39 5.56 1.79 -11.67
C ILE A 39 6.54 0.99 -10.81
N ALA A 40 6.54 1.27 -9.50
CA ALA A 40 7.15 0.44 -8.48
C ALA A 40 6.08 -0.19 -7.60
N ARG A 41 6.35 -1.40 -7.13
CA ARG A 41 5.51 -2.18 -6.20
C ARG A 41 6.14 -2.20 -4.82
N ILE A 42 5.43 -2.79 -3.88
CA ILE A 42 5.91 -3.02 -2.50
C ILE A 42 7.32 -3.65 -2.52
N GLY A 43 8.24 -3.07 -1.76
CA GLY A 43 9.64 -3.49 -1.70
C GLY A 43 10.55 -2.91 -2.80
N GLU A 44 9.98 -2.27 -3.81
CA GLU A 44 10.74 -1.70 -4.94
C GLU A 44 11.01 -0.21 -4.75
N GLU A 45 11.83 0.33 -5.67
CA GLU A 45 12.14 1.76 -5.72
C GLU A 45 11.79 2.38 -7.07
N VAL A 46 11.40 3.65 -7.04
CA VAL A 46 11.15 4.45 -8.24
C VAL A 46 11.68 5.87 -8.06
N ALA A 47 12.28 6.41 -9.12
CA ALA A 47 12.85 7.76 -9.12
C ALA A 47 11.99 8.71 -9.97
N GLY A 48 11.71 9.91 -9.46
CA GLY A 48 10.89 10.94 -10.12
C GLY A 48 10.83 12.23 -9.32
N LYS A 49 10.03 13.18 -9.80
CA LYS A 49 9.70 14.42 -9.07
C LYS A 49 8.30 14.35 -8.46
N LYS A 50 7.38 13.74 -9.20
CA LYS A 50 5.97 13.57 -8.82
C LYS A 50 5.61 12.10 -8.85
N PHE A 51 4.80 11.68 -7.90
CA PHE A 51 4.37 10.29 -7.80
C PHE A 51 2.86 10.21 -7.58
N LYS A 52 2.24 9.26 -8.28
CA LYS A 52 0.88 8.81 -8.02
C LYS A 52 0.96 7.53 -7.20
N ILE A 53 0.42 7.56 -6.01
CA ILE A 53 0.30 6.39 -5.14
C ILE A 53 -1.07 5.77 -5.41
N ILE A 54 -1.07 4.59 -5.99
CA ILE A 54 -2.27 3.84 -6.37
C ILE A 54 -2.50 2.78 -5.30
N ILE A 55 -3.69 2.77 -4.72
CA ILE A 55 -4.03 1.91 -3.59
C ILE A 55 -5.27 1.11 -3.96
N SER A 56 -5.20 -0.21 -3.75
CA SER A 56 -6.32 -1.12 -3.90
C SER A 56 -6.47 -1.94 -2.62
N SER A 57 -7.64 -1.90 -2.00
CA SER A 57 -7.91 -2.58 -0.74
C SER A 57 -9.17 -3.42 -0.82
N LYS A 58 -9.15 -4.62 -0.22
CA LYS A 58 -10.25 -5.55 -0.14
C LYS A 58 -10.44 -6.08 1.27
N SER A 59 -11.69 -6.35 1.62
CA SER A 59 -12.07 -7.07 2.83
C SER A 59 -13.27 -7.95 2.56
N THR A 60 -13.47 -8.99 3.36
CA THR A 60 -14.62 -9.90 3.29
C THR A 60 -15.61 -9.62 4.42
N ASP A 61 -16.80 -10.21 4.36
CA ASP A 61 -17.82 -10.08 5.41
C ASP A 61 -17.31 -10.58 6.77
N GLU A 62 -16.42 -11.58 6.79
CA GLU A 62 -15.80 -12.11 8.00
C GLU A 62 -14.95 -11.04 8.71
N PHE A 63 -14.17 -10.29 7.94
CA PHE A 63 -13.25 -9.27 8.48
C PHE A 63 -13.87 -7.87 8.50
N GLY A 64 -15.08 -7.74 7.98
CA GLY A 64 -15.89 -6.53 8.02
C GLY A 64 -15.40 -5.41 7.11
N ASP A 65 -15.96 -4.24 7.36
CA ASP A 65 -15.74 -3.05 6.54
C ASP A 65 -14.36 -2.43 6.82
N ILE A 66 -13.70 -1.98 5.75
CA ILE A 66 -12.52 -1.14 5.90
C ILE A 66 -12.96 0.22 6.45
N LYS A 67 -12.39 0.60 7.58
CA LYS A 67 -12.73 1.85 8.30
C LYS A 67 -11.63 2.90 8.17
N GLU A 68 -10.37 2.48 8.14
CA GLU A 68 -9.24 3.39 8.10
C GLU A 68 -8.23 2.93 7.06
N VAL A 69 -7.72 3.87 6.29
CA VAL A 69 -6.54 3.71 5.43
C VAL A 69 -5.61 4.86 5.72
N ASN A 70 -4.44 4.53 6.24
CA ASN A 70 -3.40 5.48 6.59
C ASN A 70 -2.22 5.31 5.64
N ILE A 71 -1.78 6.39 5.00
CA ILE A 71 -0.52 6.45 4.27
C ILE A 71 0.54 7.00 5.22
N TYR A 72 1.57 6.22 5.45
CA TYR A 72 2.77 6.65 6.15
C TYR A 72 3.83 7.06 5.13
N ARG A 73 4.36 8.27 5.29
CA ARG A 73 5.44 8.80 4.47
C ARG A 73 6.63 9.16 5.36
N GLY A 74 7.72 8.43 5.22
CA GLY A 74 8.95 8.67 5.99
C GLY A 74 9.99 9.44 5.17
N ASP A 75 10.35 10.64 5.61
CA ASP A 75 11.44 11.44 5.05
C ASP A 75 12.79 10.84 5.50
N LEU A 76 13.62 10.42 4.55
CA LEU A 76 14.89 9.74 4.83
C LEU A 76 16.01 10.70 5.25
N ILE A 77 15.87 11.98 4.94
CA ILE A 77 16.86 13.01 5.32
C ILE A 77 16.57 13.51 6.74
N ASN A 78 15.31 13.93 6.97
CA ASN A 78 14.89 14.53 8.26
C ASN A 78 14.54 13.48 9.32
N LYS A 79 14.42 12.20 8.92
CA LYS A 79 14.04 11.06 9.80
C LYS A 79 12.71 11.28 10.51
N VAL A 80 11.74 11.86 9.80
CA VAL A 80 10.38 12.12 10.30
C VAL A 80 9.39 11.30 9.48
N GLU A 81 8.49 10.60 10.15
CA GLU A 81 7.35 9.93 9.52
C GLU A 81 6.08 10.77 9.71
N GLN A 82 5.35 11.00 8.63
CA GLN A 82 4.07 11.68 8.61
C GLN A 82 2.98 10.66 8.23
N VAL A 83 1.78 10.88 8.75
CA VAL A 83 0.61 10.03 8.49
C VAL A 83 -0.47 10.86 7.84
N ASP A 84 -0.87 10.47 6.64
CA ASP A 84 -2.00 11.05 5.94
C ASP A 84 -3.18 10.06 5.97
N LYS A 85 -4.30 10.48 6.56
CA LYS A 85 -5.54 9.70 6.52
C LYS A 85 -6.26 9.90 5.21
N ILE A 86 -6.64 8.81 4.58
CA ILE A 86 -7.34 8.83 3.30
C ILE A 86 -8.83 8.70 3.54
N HIS A 87 -9.62 9.60 2.94
CA HIS A 87 -11.05 9.41 2.81
C HIS A 87 -11.32 8.35 1.74
N LEU A 88 -11.95 7.28 2.16
CA LEU A 88 -12.29 6.18 1.26
C LEU A 88 -13.41 6.60 0.30
N PRO A 89 -13.32 6.19 -0.99
CA PRO A 89 -14.45 6.31 -1.91
C PRO A 89 -15.62 5.46 -1.41
N GLU A 90 -16.83 5.71 -1.96
CA GLU A 90 -17.99 4.91 -1.62
C GLU A 90 -17.74 3.42 -1.85
N LYS A 91 -18.21 2.64 -0.90
CA LYS A 91 -18.07 1.20 -0.85
C LYS A 91 -18.84 0.52 -1.97
N LEU A 92 -18.17 -0.19 -2.86
CA LEU A 92 -18.81 -1.12 -3.77
C LEU A 92 -19.01 -2.46 -3.07
N LYS A 93 -20.25 -2.80 -2.75
CA LYS A 93 -20.61 -4.13 -2.22
C LYS A 93 -20.76 -5.11 -3.37
N SER A 94 -19.98 -6.18 -3.38
CA SER A 94 -20.31 -7.43 -4.04
C SER A 94 -20.80 -8.44 -3.00
N THR A 95 -21.43 -9.52 -3.42
CA THR A 95 -22.21 -10.45 -2.56
C THR A 95 -21.44 -11.07 -1.38
N SER A 96 -20.11 -11.04 -1.36
CA SER A 96 -19.26 -11.57 -0.27
C SER A 96 -17.99 -10.78 -0.03
N GLU A 97 -17.76 -9.71 -0.77
CA GLU A 97 -16.53 -8.92 -0.65
C GLU A 97 -16.85 -7.42 -0.65
N THR A 98 -16.17 -6.70 0.20
CA THR A 98 -16.13 -5.25 0.12
C THR A 98 -14.93 -4.86 -0.72
N ILE A 99 -15.17 -4.34 -1.93
CA ILE A 99 -14.11 -3.91 -2.84
C ILE A 99 -14.10 -2.39 -2.85
N TYR A 100 -12.92 -1.82 -2.65
CA TYR A 100 -12.69 -0.40 -2.88
C TYR A 100 -12.01 -0.24 -4.25
N ASN A 101 -12.48 0.72 -5.04
CA ASN A 101 -11.84 1.07 -6.29
C ASN A 101 -10.40 1.53 -6.06
N ASP A 102 -9.59 1.42 -7.09
CA ASP A 102 -8.28 2.01 -7.09
C ASP A 102 -8.39 3.51 -6.79
N PHE A 103 -7.55 3.95 -5.89
CA PHE A 103 -7.60 5.28 -5.33
C PHE A 103 -6.22 5.88 -5.49
N VAL A 104 -6.18 7.11 -5.94
CA VAL A 104 -4.94 7.79 -6.28
C VAL A 104 -4.66 8.92 -5.30
N TYR A 105 -3.48 8.87 -4.69
CA TYR A 105 -2.95 9.92 -3.84
C TYR A 105 -1.67 10.49 -4.48
N ASN A 106 -1.67 11.79 -4.78
CA ASN A 106 -0.53 12.44 -5.44
C ASN A 106 0.41 13.03 -4.40
N ILE A 107 1.71 12.82 -4.58
CA ILE A 107 2.76 13.37 -3.73
C ILE A 107 3.89 13.98 -4.55
N GLU A 108 4.44 15.09 -4.04
CA GLU A 108 5.63 15.76 -4.57
C GLU A 108 6.64 15.93 -3.43
N PRO A 109 7.39 14.88 -3.08
CA PRO A 109 8.31 14.96 -1.95
C PRO A 109 9.53 15.82 -2.30
N LYS A 110 10.01 16.61 -1.34
CA LYS A 110 11.24 17.39 -1.49
C LYS A 110 12.51 16.55 -1.29
N ASN A 111 12.42 15.54 -0.48
CA ASN A 111 13.50 14.63 -0.12
C ASN A 111 13.18 13.18 -0.49
N PRO A 112 14.19 12.32 -0.68
CA PRO A 112 13.97 10.88 -0.77
C PRO A 112 13.14 10.41 0.42
N CYS A 113 12.11 9.61 0.14
CA CYS A 113 11.19 9.13 1.18
C CYS A 113 10.72 7.71 0.87
N TYR A 114 10.03 7.12 1.81
CA TYR A 114 9.27 5.91 1.58
C TYR A 114 7.77 6.16 1.80
N VAL A 115 6.95 5.30 1.21
CA VAL A 115 5.51 5.25 1.47
C VAL A 115 5.10 3.82 1.80
N ARG A 116 4.27 3.65 2.83
CA ARG A 116 3.66 2.38 3.23
C ARG A 116 2.23 2.59 3.67
N LEU A 117 1.43 1.53 3.70
CA LEU A 117 0.04 1.57 4.14
C LEU A 117 -0.16 0.82 5.45
N GLU A 118 -1.12 1.31 6.20
CA GLU A 118 -1.81 0.57 7.24
C GLU A 118 -3.31 0.68 7.02
N VAL A 119 -3.98 -0.46 6.93
CA VAL A 119 -5.41 -0.56 6.67
C VAL A 119 -6.07 -1.30 7.82
N THR A 120 -7.15 -0.74 8.34
CA THR A 120 -7.95 -1.36 9.42
C THR A 120 -9.36 -1.64 8.93
N SER A 121 -9.81 -2.88 9.12
CA SER A 121 -11.22 -3.26 8.97
C SER A 121 -11.83 -3.65 10.32
N VAL A 122 -13.15 -3.59 10.41
CA VAL A 122 -13.89 -3.84 11.65
C VAL A 122 -15.09 -4.73 11.38
N SER A 123 -15.20 -5.84 12.13
CA SER A 123 -16.37 -6.72 12.16
C SER A 123 -16.84 -6.91 13.61
N GLY A 124 -18.01 -6.35 13.96
CA GLY A 124 -18.45 -6.22 15.34
C GLY A 124 -17.45 -5.44 16.18
N ASP A 125 -16.97 -6.03 17.29
CA ASP A 125 -15.99 -5.42 18.18
C ASP A 125 -14.52 -5.76 17.80
N LYS A 126 -14.32 -6.55 16.75
CA LYS A 126 -12.98 -7.01 16.33
C LYS A 126 -12.38 -6.08 15.27
N LYS A 127 -11.09 -5.77 15.46
CA LYS A 127 -10.27 -5.03 14.50
C LYS A 127 -9.29 -5.96 13.82
N TYR A 128 -9.13 -5.76 12.52
CA TYR A 128 -8.19 -6.49 11.67
C TYR A 128 -7.34 -5.50 10.91
N ASN A 129 -6.08 -5.81 10.69
CA ASN A 129 -5.12 -4.89 10.09
C ASN A 129 -4.40 -5.53 8.91
N CYS A 130 -4.01 -4.69 7.97
CA CYS A 130 -3.06 -5.01 6.92
C CYS A 130 -1.96 -3.95 6.91
N LEU A 131 -0.72 -4.39 6.96
CA LEU A 131 0.46 -3.53 6.85
C LEU A 131 1.24 -3.91 5.60
N THR A 132 1.65 -2.92 4.82
CA THR A 132 2.51 -3.14 3.67
C THR A 132 3.96 -2.82 4.02
N ASN A 133 4.88 -3.51 3.37
CA ASN A 133 6.25 -3.01 3.28
C ASN A 133 6.28 -1.73 2.44
N PRO A 134 7.32 -0.89 2.58
CA PRO A 134 7.42 0.37 1.89
C PRO A 134 7.73 0.24 0.39
N ILE A 135 7.38 1.28 -0.35
CA ILE A 135 7.94 1.62 -1.66
C ILE A 135 8.89 2.80 -1.45
N TRP A 136 10.07 2.74 -2.04
CA TRP A 136 11.10 3.77 -1.89
C TRP A 136 11.04 4.76 -3.04
N LEU A 137 10.88 6.05 -2.72
CA LEU A 137 10.78 7.15 -3.69
C LEU A 137 12.08 7.94 -3.69
N LYS A 138 12.81 7.87 -4.81
CA LYS A 138 14.03 8.66 -5.02
C LYS A 138 13.67 9.95 -5.75
N VAL A 139 13.89 11.09 -5.11
CA VAL A 139 13.65 12.40 -5.72
C VAL A 139 14.79 12.73 -6.68
N LYS A 140 14.43 13.02 -7.93
CA LYS A 140 15.38 13.54 -8.93
C LYS A 140 15.47 15.07 -8.82
N SER A 141 16.68 15.56 -8.72
CA SER A 141 16.99 16.99 -8.88
C SER A 141 16.61 17.50 -10.27
#